data_94b01930dcd162e30a3800fc97d27de3
#
_entry.id   94b01930dcd162e30a3800fc97d27de3
#
_cell.length_a   1.000
_cell.length_b   1.000
_cell.length_c   1.000
_cell.angle_alpha   90.00
_cell.angle_beta   90.00
_cell.angle_gamma   90.00
#
_symmetry.space_group_name_H-M   'P 1'
#
loop_
_entity.id
_entity.type
_entity.pdbx_description
1 polymer ?
#
loop_
_entity_poly.entity_id
_entity_poly.type
_entity_poly.pdbx_seq_one_letter_code
_entity_poly.pdbx_strand_id
1 'polypeptide(L)'
;MNPITKEFQLGGQTVILETGRVAKQATGAVLVTIDNTVVLCTVVGARTARPGQDFFPLTVNYQEKTYAAGKIPGGFFRREGRPSEKETLTSRLIDRPLRPLFPKGFLNEVQVICTVMSADKDQDPDVAAMLGASAALSISGIPFGGPIGCSRVGYQDGTYVLNPGYEALAESKLNMMVAGTDAAVLMVESEADELSED
;
A
#
# COMPACT_ATOMS: atom_id res chain seq x y z
N MET A 1 17.11 16.73 -9.77
CA MET A 1 17.44 15.30 -9.60
C MET A 1 16.69 14.57 -10.69
N ASN A 2 17.34 13.73 -11.46
CA ASN A 2 16.67 12.92 -12.47
C ASN A 2 15.84 11.84 -11.80
N PRO A 3 14.65 11.48 -12.31
CA PRO A 3 13.89 10.37 -11.79
C PRO A 3 14.70 9.06 -11.85
N ILE A 4 14.52 8.21 -10.84
CA ILE A 4 15.09 6.87 -10.78
C ILE A 4 13.93 5.90 -10.88
N THR A 5 14.03 4.95 -11.79
CA THR A 5 13.00 3.95 -12.05
C THR A 5 13.58 2.55 -11.87
N LYS A 6 12.81 1.68 -11.24
CA LYS A 6 13.05 0.23 -11.15
C LYS A 6 11.82 -0.52 -11.62
N GLU A 7 12.06 -1.55 -12.40
CA GLU A 7 11.02 -2.42 -12.97
C GLU A 7 11.29 -3.87 -12.63
N PHE A 8 10.23 -4.62 -12.30
CA PHE A 8 10.30 -6.06 -12.04
C PHE A 8 8.93 -6.71 -12.30
N GLN A 9 8.92 -8.05 -12.35
CA GLN A 9 7.70 -8.84 -12.52
C GLN A 9 7.20 -9.39 -11.20
N LEU A 10 5.89 -9.31 -10.96
CA LEU A 10 5.21 -9.87 -9.79
C LEU A 10 3.89 -10.52 -10.24
N GLY A 11 3.79 -11.85 -10.13
CA GLY A 11 2.56 -12.56 -10.51
C GLY A 11 2.16 -12.39 -11.99
N GLY A 12 3.13 -12.21 -12.88
CA GLY A 12 2.88 -11.95 -14.31
C GLY A 12 2.58 -10.50 -14.65
N GLN A 13 2.50 -9.61 -13.66
CA GLN A 13 2.28 -8.16 -13.82
C GLN A 13 3.61 -7.41 -13.79
N THR A 14 3.72 -6.35 -14.56
CA THR A 14 4.89 -5.44 -14.52
C THR A 14 4.69 -4.39 -13.43
N VAL A 15 5.61 -4.38 -12.46
CA VAL A 15 5.66 -3.38 -11.38
C VAL A 15 6.77 -2.39 -11.67
N ILE A 16 6.43 -1.10 -11.68
CA ILE A 16 7.37 0.00 -11.87
C ILE A 16 7.36 0.88 -10.62
N LEU A 17 8.52 1.05 -10.00
CA LEU A 17 8.74 1.98 -8.91
C LEU A 17 9.54 3.18 -9.41
N GLU A 18 8.99 4.39 -9.26
CA GLU A 18 9.65 5.62 -9.69
C GLU A 18 9.78 6.60 -8.52
N THR A 19 10.96 7.19 -8.33
CA THR A 19 11.18 8.25 -7.33
C THR A 19 11.85 9.49 -7.94
N GLY A 20 11.73 10.64 -7.27
CA GLY A 20 12.38 11.90 -7.66
C GLY A 20 11.63 12.74 -8.71
N ARG A 21 10.49 12.27 -9.23
CA ARG A 21 9.66 12.98 -10.21
C ARG A 21 8.67 13.93 -9.55
N VAL A 22 7.90 13.44 -8.60
CA VAL A 22 6.82 14.17 -7.92
C VAL A 22 7.03 14.19 -6.41
N ALA A 23 6.26 15.01 -5.70
CA ALA A 23 6.25 15.13 -4.23
C ALA A 23 7.64 15.36 -3.61
N LYS A 24 8.46 16.21 -4.22
CA LYS A 24 9.87 16.47 -3.83
C LYS A 24 10.06 17.08 -2.45
N GLN A 25 8.99 17.56 -1.81
CA GLN A 25 9.02 18.09 -0.43
C GLN A 25 8.78 17.03 0.63
N ALA A 26 8.28 15.84 0.24
CA ALA A 26 8.15 14.73 1.16
C ALA A 26 9.53 14.17 1.54
N THR A 27 9.64 13.54 2.71
CA THR A 27 10.88 12.89 3.16
C THR A 27 11.22 11.69 2.27
N GLY A 28 10.20 10.95 1.82
CA GLY A 28 10.28 9.91 0.80
C GLY A 28 9.04 9.95 -0.09
N ALA A 29 9.20 9.70 -1.39
CA ALA A 29 8.09 9.63 -2.33
C ALA A 29 8.38 8.61 -3.42
N VAL A 30 7.42 7.73 -3.67
CA VAL A 30 7.47 6.70 -4.73
C VAL A 30 6.15 6.70 -5.47
N LEU A 31 6.23 6.70 -6.79
CA LEU A 31 5.12 6.42 -7.67
C LEU A 31 5.22 4.94 -8.07
N VAL A 32 4.17 4.19 -7.78
CA VAL A 32 4.07 2.76 -8.14
C VAL A 32 3.10 2.62 -9.29
N THR A 33 3.52 1.92 -10.33
CA THR A 33 2.66 1.54 -11.44
C THR A 33 2.61 0.02 -11.53
N ILE A 34 1.40 -0.54 -11.52
CA ILE A 34 1.12 -1.95 -11.83
C ILE A 34 0.09 -1.93 -12.95
N ASP A 35 0.50 -2.31 -14.13
CA ASP A 35 -0.30 -2.20 -15.36
C ASP A 35 -0.89 -0.77 -15.52
N ASN A 36 -2.21 -0.58 -15.42
CA ASN A 36 -2.88 0.72 -15.52
C ASN A 36 -3.14 1.39 -14.15
N THR A 37 -2.83 0.70 -13.06
CA THR A 37 -3.00 1.21 -11.70
C THR A 37 -1.76 2.00 -11.30
N VAL A 38 -1.96 3.26 -10.87
CA VAL A 38 -0.88 4.16 -10.43
C VAL A 38 -1.20 4.69 -9.05
N VAL A 39 -0.28 4.50 -8.10
CA VAL A 39 -0.41 4.98 -6.73
C VAL A 39 0.79 5.83 -6.35
N LEU A 40 0.54 7.05 -5.89
CA LEU A 40 1.56 7.91 -5.29
C LEU A 40 1.63 7.66 -3.79
N CYS A 41 2.77 7.19 -3.31
CA CYS A 41 3.04 6.98 -1.90
C CYS A 41 4.06 8.00 -1.41
N THR A 42 3.69 8.77 -0.39
CA THR A 42 4.55 9.79 0.23
C THR A 42 4.71 9.54 1.70
N VAL A 43 5.90 9.80 2.20
CA VAL A 43 6.26 9.67 3.61
C VAL A 43 6.85 10.97 4.12
N VAL A 44 6.36 11.42 5.26
CA VAL A 44 6.92 12.58 5.98
C VAL A 44 7.20 12.17 7.41
N GLY A 45 8.42 12.39 7.89
CA GLY A 45 8.82 12.15 9.27
C GLY A 45 9.18 13.45 9.98
N ALA A 46 8.66 13.62 11.21
CA ALA A 46 9.07 14.70 12.08
C ALA A 46 10.55 14.50 12.50
N ARG A 47 11.30 15.60 12.59
CA ARG A 47 12.72 15.53 13.00
C ARG A 47 12.92 15.21 14.48
N THR A 48 11.94 15.58 15.31
CA THR A 48 11.97 15.39 16.76
C THR A 48 10.61 14.92 17.26
N ALA A 49 10.59 14.13 18.33
CA ALA A 49 9.37 13.77 19.03
C ALA A 49 8.78 14.98 19.76
N ARG A 50 7.47 14.99 19.95
CA ARG A 50 6.79 16.01 20.77
C ARG A 50 7.14 15.80 22.25
N PRO A 51 7.29 16.86 23.05
CA PRO A 51 7.49 16.74 24.49
C PRO A 51 6.36 15.92 25.14
N GLY A 52 6.72 14.92 25.97
CA GLY A 52 5.76 14.06 26.63
C GLY A 52 5.15 12.95 25.76
N GLN A 53 5.68 12.72 24.56
CA GLN A 53 5.24 11.64 23.68
C GLN A 53 5.66 10.28 24.25
N ASP A 54 4.70 9.39 24.52
CA ASP A 54 4.88 8.06 25.12
C ASP A 54 4.54 6.89 24.16
N PHE A 55 4.04 7.19 22.96
CA PHE A 55 3.75 6.21 21.92
C PHE A 55 4.28 6.64 20.55
N PHE A 56 4.42 5.71 19.63
CA PHE A 56 4.84 5.98 18.25
C PHE A 56 3.64 6.46 17.40
N PRO A 57 3.62 7.74 16.99
CA PRO A 57 2.53 8.29 16.19
C PRO A 57 2.75 8.03 14.69
N LEU A 58 2.44 6.83 14.24
CA LEU A 58 2.36 6.49 12.82
C LEU A 58 0.92 6.71 12.35
N THR A 59 0.77 7.50 11.28
CA THR A 59 -0.50 7.70 10.59
C THR A 59 -0.37 7.23 9.15
N VAL A 60 -1.23 6.30 8.76
CA VAL A 60 -1.31 5.82 7.37
C VAL A 60 -2.67 6.20 6.81
N ASN A 61 -2.66 6.87 5.66
CA ASN A 61 -3.85 7.23 4.91
C ASN A 61 -3.77 6.65 3.50
N TYR A 62 -4.77 5.88 3.13
CA TYR A 62 -5.00 5.43 1.76
C TYR A 62 -6.21 6.17 1.20
N GLN A 63 -6.13 6.66 -0.02
CA GLN A 63 -7.14 7.51 -0.64
C GLN A 63 -7.39 7.09 -2.09
N GLU A 64 -8.64 6.77 -2.40
CA GLU A 64 -9.12 6.53 -3.77
C GLU A 64 -9.82 7.80 -4.27
N LYS A 65 -9.14 8.54 -5.14
CA LYS A 65 -9.73 9.74 -5.73
C LYS A 65 -10.66 9.39 -6.87
N THR A 66 -11.81 10.04 -6.93
CA THR A 66 -12.83 9.77 -7.95
C THR A 66 -12.28 9.96 -9.37
N TYR A 67 -11.37 10.92 -9.57
CA TYR A 67 -10.71 11.14 -10.85
C TYR A 67 -9.86 9.95 -11.32
N ALA A 68 -9.32 9.12 -10.40
CA ALA A 68 -8.52 7.95 -10.76
C ALA A 68 -9.34 6.93 -11.56
N ALA A 69 -10.65 6.90 -11.38
CA ALA A 69 -11.61 6.12 -12.17
C ALA A 69 -12.24 6.91 -13.32
N GLY A 70 -11.71 8.10 -13.66
CA GLY A 70 -12.24 8.97 -14.69
C GLY A 70 -13.61 9.56 -14.37
N LYS A 71 -13.98 9.67 -13.10
CA LYS A 71 -15.29 10.12 -12.63
C LYS A 71 -15.19 11.45 -11.88
N ILE A 72 -16.32 12.12 -11.75
CA ILE A 72 -16.49 13.32 -10.91
C ILE A 72 -17.15 12.87 -9.59
N PRO A 73 -16.76 13.43 -8.43
CA PRO A 73 -17.42 13.12 -7.16
C PRO A 73 -18.93 13.32 -7.23
N GLY A 74 -19.67 12.36 -6.66
CA GLY A 74 -21.11 12.41 -6.56
C GLY A 74 -21.60 13.43 -5.52
N GLY A 75 -22.93 13.50 -5.37
CA GLY A 75 -23.58 14.37 -4.41
C GLY A 75 -23.71 15.83 -4.87
N PHE A 76 -24.41 16.62 -4.06
CA PHE A 76 -24.75 18.03 -4.38
C PHE A 76 -23.50 18.91 -4.54
N PHE A 77 -22.52 18.75 -3.64
CA PHE A 77 -21.30 19.58 -3.62
C PHE A 77 -20.23 19.16 -4.62
N ARG A 78 -20.36 18.02 -5.28
CA ARG A 78 -19.40 17.47 -6.27
C ARG A 78 -17.95 17.51 -5.78
N ARG A 79 -17.71 17.12 -4.54
CA ARG A 79 -16.38 17.09 -3.92
C ARG A 79 -16.16 15.76 -3.22
N GLU A 80 -14.88 15.42 -3.01
CA GLU A 80 -14.48 14.26 -2.23
C GLU A 80 -15.04 14.36 -0.80
N GLY A 81 -15.55 13.25 -0.31
CA GLY A 81 -16.15 13.15 1.02
C GLY A 81 -15.16 12.72 2.09
N ARG A 82 -15.68 12.17 3.18
CA ARG A 82 -14.89 11.47 4.19
C ARG A 82 -14.35 10.17 3.59
N PRO A 83 -13.24 9.62 4.14
CA PRO A 83 -12.76 8.30 3.74
C PRO A 83 -13.87 7.25 3.81
N SER A 84 -13.95 6.40 2.79
CA SER A 84 -14.84 5.25 2.75
C SER A 84 -14.38 4.18 3.76
N GLU A 85 -15.24 3.20 4.00
CA GLU A 85 -14.89 2.03 4.81
C GLU A 85 -13.69 1.29 4.20
N LYS A 86 -13.68 1.06 2.88
CA LYS A 86 -12.57 0.44 2.14
C LYS A 86 -11.28 1.21 2.35
N GLU A 87 -11.28 2.54 2.18
CA GLU A 87 -10.08 3.38 2.39
C GLU A 87 -9.56 3.28 3.82
N THR A 88 -10.45 3.21 4.81
CA THR A 88 -10.09 3.06 6.22
C THR A 88 -9.48 1.68 6.49
N LEU A 89 -10.08 0.62 5.98
CA LEU A 89 -9.59 -0.76 6.15
C LEU A 89 -8.25 -0.96 5.43
N THR A 90 -8.10 -0.44 4.20
CA THR A 90 -6.83 -0.51 3.46
C THR A 90 -5.72 0.30 4.15
N SER A 91 -6.05 1.46 4.75
CA SER A 91 -5.09 2.21 5.58
C SER A 91 -4.56 1.36 6.74
N ARG A 92 -5.43 0.62 7.42
CA ARG A 92 -5.06 -0.30 8.51
C ARG A 92 -4.28 -1.52 8.01
N LEU A 93 -4.66 -2.03 6.84
CA LEU A 93 -3.97 -3.15 6.19
C LEU A 93 -2.50 -2.79 5.89
N ILE A 94 -2.25 -1.55 5.46
CA ILE A 94 -0.89 -1.03 5.21
C ILE A 94 -0.15 -0.75 6.53
N ASP A 95 -0.82 -0.18 7.54
CA ASP A 95 -0.20 0.16 8.84
C ASP A 95 0.32 -1.07 9.59
N ARG A 96 -0.43 -2.17 9.58
CA ARG A 96 -0.14 -3.39 10.38
C ARG A 96 1.25 -3.99 10.12
N PRO A 97 1.69 -4.25 8.88
CA PRO A 97 3.01 -4.81 8.62
C PRO A 97 4.13 -3.78 8.72
N LEU A 98 3.86 -2.47 8.57
CA LEU A 98 4.87 -1.43 8.63
C LEU A 98 5.24 -1.05 10.08
N ARG A 99 4.26 -0.94 10.95
CA ARG A 99 4.44 -0.47 12.33
C ARG A 99 5.48 -1.24 13.15
N PRO A 100 5.51 -2.59 13.15
CA PRO A 100 6.48 -3.34 13.94
C PRO A 100 7.93 -3.22 13.45
N LEU A 101 8.15 -2.68 12.26
CA LEU A 101 9.48 -2.50 11.68
C LEU A 101 10.17 -1.22 12.09
N PHE A 102 9.52 -0.35 12.87
CA PHE A 102 10.17 0.79 13.49
C PHE A 102 10.86 0.37 14.79
N PRO A 103 12.06 0.91 15.09
CA PRO A 103 12.79 0.51 16.29
C PRO A 103 12.06 0.93 17.57
N LYS A 104 12.18 0.11 18.61
CA LYS A 104 11.63 0.43 19.93
C LYS A 104 12.20 1.77 20.43
N GLY A 105 11.32 2.64 20.94
CA GLY A 105 11.70 3.95 21.41
C GLY A 105 11.78 5.04 20.34
N PHE A 106 11.48 4.73 19.08
CA PHE A 106 11.28 5.74 18.04
C PHE A 106 9.90 6.38 18.23
N LEU A 107 9.87 7.68 18.58
CA LEU A 107 8.66 8.42 18.96
C LEU A 107 8.37 9.61 18.04
N ASN A 108 9.15 9.78 16.97
CA ASN A 108 8.91 10.85 16.01
C ASN A 108 7.66 10.54 15.17
N GLU A 109 6.83 11.54 14.96
CA GLU A 109 5.64 11.41 14.12
C GLU A 109 6.02 11.04 12.68
N VAL A 110 5.37 10.02 12.14
CA VAL A 110 5.50 9.59 10.74
C VAL A 110 4.13 9.55 10.10
N GLN A 111 4.02 10.19 8.95
CA GLN A 111 2.82 10.16 8.12
C GLN A 111 3.12 9.49 6.78
N VAL A 112 2.32 8.51 6.43
CA VAL A 112 2.33 7.82 5.13
C VAL A 112 1.01 8.12 4.44
N ILE A 113 1.07 8.63 3.22
CA ILE A 113 -0.13 8.89 2.40
C ILE A 113 0.03 8.16 1.07
N CYS A 114 -0.91 7.26 0.79
CA CYS A 114 -1.02 6.54 -0.47
C CYS A 114 -2.24 7.08 -1.23
N THR A 115 -2.03 7.71 -2.37
CA THR A 115 -3.09 8.29 -3.19
C THR A 115 -3.18 7.56 -4.51
N VAL A 116 -4.33 6.98 -4.80
CA VAL A 116 -4.59 6.34 -6.10
C VAL A 116 -4.78 7.45 -7.15
N MET A 117 -3.86 7.46 -8.13
CA MET A 117 -3.82 8.46 -9.21
C MET A 117 -4.50 7.95 -10.48
N SER A 118 -4.44 6.65 -10.72
CA SER A 118 -5.13 5.93 -11.79
C SER A 118 -5.51 4.54 -11.28
N ALA A 119 -6.69 4.08 -11.59
CA ALA A 119 -7.18 2.76 -11.19
C ALA A 119 -7.57 1.95 -12.42
N ASP A 120 -7.05 0.73 -12.49
CA ASP A 120 -7.55 -0.28 -13.41
C ASP A 120 -8.94 -0.77 -12.93
N LYS A 121 -9.75 -1.23 -13.86
CA LYS A 121 -11.10 -1.71 -13.53
C LYS A 121 -11.10 -3.07 -12.86
N ASP A 122 -10.07 -3.87 -13.12
CA ASP A 122 -9.93 -5.26 -12.64
C ASP A 122 -8.88 -5.44 -11.54
N GLN A 123 -8.19 -4.38 -11.14
CA GLN A 123 -7.10 -4.48 -10.14
C GLN A 123 -7.38 -3.63 -8.91
N ASP A 124 -7.22 -4.24 -7.71
CA ASP A 124 -7.23 -3.47 -6.47
C ASP A 124 -5.90 -2.73 -6.28
N PRO A 125 -5.93 -1.41 -6.03
CA PRO A 125 -4.71 -0.63 -5.82
C PRO A 125 -3.97 -0.90 -4.51
N ASP A 126 -4.49 -1.74 -3.61
CA ASP A 126 -3.96 -1.97 -2.26
C ASP A 126 -2.55 -2.57 -2.27
N VAL A 127 -2.27 -3.56 -3.16
CA VAL A 127 -0.91 -4.13 -3.32
C VAL A 127 0.07 -3.04 -3.77
N ALA A 128 -0.32 -2.24 -4.76
CA ALA A 128 0.52 -1.13 -5.23
C ALA A 128 0.77 -0.10 -4.12
N ALA A 129 -0.25 0.23 -3.32
CA ALA A 129 -0.15 1.15 -2.20
C ALA A 129 0.79 0.62 -1.10
N MET A 130 0.70 -0.66 -0.76
CA MET A 130 1.55 -1.27 0.27
C MET A 130 3.02 -1.36 -0.17
N LEU A 131 3.28 -1.79 -1.41
CA LEU A 131 4.62 -1.79 -2.00
C LEU A 131 5.21 -0.38 -2.04
N GLY A 132 4.42 0.60 -2.46
CA GLY A 132 4.85 1.99 -2.54
C GLY A 132 5.12 2.62 -1.19
N ALA A 133 4.31 2.33 -0.17
CA ALA A 133 4.53 2.78 1.20
C ALA A 133 5.84 2.21 1.77
N SER A 134 6.09 0.91 1.55
CA SER A 134 7.33 0.23 1.93
C SER A 134 8.55 0.85 1.25
N ALA A 135 8.48 1.04 -0.07
CA ALA A 135 9.57 1.65 -0.84
C ALA A 135 9.84 3.11 -0.42
N ALA A 136 8.78 3.91 -0.23
CA ALA A 136 8.91 5.30 0.21
C ALA A 136 9.52 5.43 1.60
N LEU A 137 9.16 4.56 2.55
CA LEU A 137 9.79 4.47 3.87
C LEU A 137 11.26 4.09 3.75
N SER A 138 11.60 3.10 2.94
CA SER A 138 12.98 2.60 2.78
C SER A 138 13.93 3.67 2.24
N ILE A 139 13.46 4.56 1.35
CA ILE A 139 14.29 5.64 0.79
C ILE A 139 14.23 6.94 1.59
N SER A 140 13.36 7.04 2.60
CA SER A 140 13.13 8.28 3.36
C SER A 140 14.27 8.65 4.31
N GLY A 141 15.12 7.68 4.70
CA GLY A 141 16.11 7.84 5.75
C GLY A 141 15.53 7.80 7.18
N ILE A 142 14.23 7.58 7.34
CA ILE A 142 13.61 7.31 8.64
C ILE A 142 14.06 5.91 9.08
N PRO A 143 14.35 5.68 10.40
CA PRO A 143 14.67 4.35 10.89
C PRO A 143 13.53 3.35 10.62
N PHE A 144 13.74 2.45 9.68
CA PHE A 144 12.77 1.48 9.23
C PHE A 144 13.45 0.15 8.89
N GLY A 145 13.01 -0.94 9.50
CA GLY A 145 13.57 -2.29 9.37
C GLY A 145 13.01 -3.09 8.18
N GLY A 146 12.44 -2.41 7.17
CA GLY A 146 11.99 -3.04 5.93
C GLY A 146 13.10 -3.11 4.88
N PRO A 147 12.77 -3.34 3.61
CA PRO A 147 11.41 -3.27 3.04
C PRO A 147 10.52 -4.46 3.37
N ILE A 148 9.22 -4.31 3.12
CA ILE A 148 8.27 -5.42 3.04
C ILE A 148 7.89 -5.68 1.59
N GLY A 149 7.66 -6.96 1.27
CA GLY A 149 6.90 -7.40 0.11
C GLY A 149 5.46 -7.69 0.49
N CYS A 150 4.56 -7.66 -0.48
CA CYS A 150 3.17 -8.06 -0.30
C CYS A 150 2.58 -8.61 -1.58
N SER A 151 1.51 -9.41 -1.43
CA SER A 151 0.76 -9.95 -2.54
C SER A 151 -0.65 -10.30 -2.08
N ARG A 152 -1.61 -10.20 -2.99
CA ARG A 152 -2.92 -10.83 -2.83
C ARG A 152 -2.84 -12.22 -3.42
N VAL A 153 -3.40 -13.20 -2.74
CA VAL A 153 -3.36 -14.60 -3.17
C VAL A 153 -4.79 -15.12 -3.28
N GLY A 154 -5.14 -15.62 -4.44
CA GLY A 154 -6.35 -16.38 -4.69
C GLY A 154 -6.07 -17.87 -4.82
N TYR A 155 -7.13 -18.69 -4.81
CA TYR A 155 -7.06 -20.13 -5.05
C TYR A 155 -8.19 -20.56 -5.98
N GLN A 156 -7.82 -21.03 -7.17
CA GLN A 156 -8.75 -21.48 -8.20
C GLN A 156 -8.26 -22.79 -8.81
N ASP A 157 -9.17 -23.74 -9.03
CA ASP A 157 -8.89 -25.02 -9.70
C ASP A 157 -7.65 -25.77 -9.18
N GLY A 158 -7.44 -25.73 -7.86
CA GLY A 158 -6.28 -26.40 -7.23
C GLY A 158 -4.96 -25.62 -7.35
N THR A 159 -4.98 -24.37 -7.80
CA THR A 159 -3.76 -23.58 -8.03
C THR A 159 -3.85 -22.22 -7.33
N TYR A 160 -2.74 -21.79 -6.71
CA TYR A 160 -2.62 -20.44 -6.18
C TYR A 160 -2.36 -19.43 -7.28
N VAL A 161 -3.08 -18.32 -7.25
CA VAL A 161 -2.95 -17.22 -8.20
C VAL A 161 -2.49 -15.97 -7.45
N LEU A 162 -1.42 -15.35 -7.93
CA LEU A 162 -0.91 -14.10 -7.35
C LEU A 162 -1.59 -12.89 -7.99
N ASN A 163 -2.03 -11.97 -7.14
CA ASN A 163 -2.68 -10.71 -7.51
C ASN A 163 -3.83 -10.91 -8.51
N PRO A 164 -4.80 -11.81 -8.22
CA PRO A 164 -5.94 -12.02 -9.11
C PRO A 164 -6.74 -10.72 -9.23
N GLY A 165 -7.28 -10.47 -10.43
CA GLY A 165 -8.23 -9.39 -10.65
C GLY A 165 -9.57 -9.64 -9.95
N TYR A 166 -10.44 -8.63 -9.92
CA TYR A 166 -11.73 -8.73 -9.22
C TYR A 166 -12.62 -9.87 -9.75
N GLU A 167 -12.64 -10.10 -11.08
CA GLU A 167 -13.43 -11.18 -11.68
C GLU A 167 -12.90 -12.55 -11.21
N ALA A 168 -11.59 -12.76 -11.27
CA ALA A 168 -10.96 -14.00 -10.81
C ALA A 168 -11.10 -14.19 -9.29
N LEU A 169 -11.01 -13.10 -8.52
CA LEU A 169 -11.15 -13.15 -7.07
C LEU A 169 -12.58 -13.51 -6.65
N ALA A 170 -13.59 -13.07 -7.39
CA ALA A 170 -15.01 -13.40 -7.13
C ALA A 170 -15.31 -14.91 -7.27
N GLU A 171 -14.55 -15.63 -8.07
CA GLU A 171 -14.65 -17.09 -8.26
C GLU A 171 -13.65 -17.87 -7.39
N SER A 172 -12.78 -17.16 -6.67
CA SER A 172 -11.72 -17.75 -5.87
C SER A 172 -12.25 -18.22 -4.51
N LYS A 173 -11.81 -19.40 -4.07
CA LYS A 173 -12.07 -19.91 -2.72
C LYS A 173 -11.19 -19.30 -1.64
N LEU A 174 -10.21 -18.50 -2.02
CA LEU A 174 -9.30 -17.80 -1.12
C LEU A 174 -9.15 -16.36 -1.58
N ASN A 175 -9.26 -15.44 -0.65
CA ASN A 175 -8.88 -14.04 -0.80
C ASN A 175 -7.94 -13.72 0.37
N MET A 176 -6.64 -13.80 0.14
CA MET A 176 -5.64 -13.62 1.19
C MET A 176 -4.67 -12.49 0.81
N MET A 177 -4.55 -11.51 1.68
CA MET A 177 -3.47 -10.53 1.63
C MET A 177 -2.36 -10.98 2.58
N VAL A 178 -1.15 -11.09 2.05
CA VAL A 178 0.04 -11.44 2.84
C VAL A 178 1.11 -10.37 2.67
N ALA A 179 1.77 -10.00 3.77
CA ALA A 179 2.89 -9.07 3.75
C ALA A 179 3.97 -9.50 4.75
N GLY A 180 5.22 -9.28 4.38
CA GLY A 180 6.36 -9.66 5.21
C GLY A 180 7.69 -9.12 4.70
N THR A 181 8.74 -9.42 5.44
CA THR A 181 10.13 -9.22 5.04
C THR A 181 10.68 -10.51 4.43
N ASP A 182 11.94 -10.51 4.02
CA ASP A 182 12.68 -11.71 3.62
C ASP A 182 12.84 -12.74 4.77
N ALA A 183 12.73 -12.30 6.02
CA ALA A 183 12.92 -13.14 7.20
C ALA A 183 11.61 -13.72 7.75
N ALA A 184 10.47 -13.04 7.61
CA ALA A 184 9.22 -13.47 8.23
C ALA A 184 7.97 -12.82 7.61
N VAL A 185 6.86 -13.55 7.68
CA VAL A 185 5.53 -13.01 7.42
C VAL A 185 5.11 -12.15 8.62
N LEU A 186 4.69 -10.92 8.36
CA LEU A 186 4.30 -9.94 9.38
C LEU A 186 2.79 -9.75 9.47
N MET A 187 2.09 -9.97 8.38
CA MET A 187 0.65 -9.77 8.30
C MET A 187 0.04 -10.76 7.33
N VAL A 188 -1.04 -11.39 7.77
CA VAL A 188 -1.97 -12.16 6.95
C VAL A 188 -3.37 -11.68 7.28
N GLU A 189 -4.16 -11.47 6.26
CA GLU A 189 -5.59 -11.25 6.35
C GLU A 189 -6.26 -12.04 5.26
N SER A 190 -7.15 -12.96 5.63
CA SER A 190 -7.72 -13.90 4.67
C SER A 190 -9.19 -14.14 4.91
N GLU A 191 -9.88 -14.41 3.83
CA GLU A 191 -11.22 -14.95 3.75
C GLU A 191 -11.13 -16.20 2.89
N ALA A 192 -11.63 -17.32 3.39
CA ALA A 192 -11.54 -18.62 2.73
C ALA A 192 -12.88 -19.34 2.78
N ASP A 193 -13.23 -20.02 1.69
CA ASP A 193 -14.44 -20.81 1.55
C ASP A 193 -14.08 -22.31 1.50
N GLU A 194 -14.34 -23.01 2.60
CA GLU A 194 -14.19 -24.47 2.77
C GLU A 194 -12.83 -25.04 2.30
N LEU A 195 -11.73 -24.37 2.61
CA LEU A 195 -10.38 -24.87 2.37
C LEU A 195 -9.85 -25.61 3.59
N SER A 196 -9.03 -26.67 3.37
CA SER A 196 -8.26 -27.34 4.43
C SER A 196 -7.05 -26.49 4.83
N GLU A 197 -6.43 -26.86 5.95
CA GLU A 197 -5.18 -26.21 6.41
C GLU A 197 -3.92 -26.72 5.66
N ASP A 198 -4.06 -27.72 4.78
CA ASP A 198 -2.97 -28.36 4.02
C ASP A 198 -2.57 -27.61 2.76
#